data_e8afdbe5662fc5dbc5c1ef1b8896b8a4
#
_entry.id   e8afdbe5662fc5dbc5c1ef1b8896b8a4
#
_cell.length_a   1.000
_cell.length_b   1.000
_cell.length_c   1.000
_cell.angle_alpha   90.00
_cell.angle_beta   90.00
_cell.angle_gamma   90.00
#
_symmetry.space_group_name_H-M   'P 1'
#
loop_
_entity.id
_entity.type
_entity.pdbx_description
1 polymer ?
#
loop_
_entity_poly.entity_id
_entity_poly.type
_entity_poly.pdbx_seq_one_letter_code
_entity_poly.pdbx_strand_id
1 'polypeptide(L)'
;EGSKCLTEYAGKALETGKQAECYGKYYIGMHMARSAKNQKFSAPIEVTLAGTKQTLTTMEGQTYATIGTIRTALAADQKALADKGDKTAADARQKDVDAAASLRTTMQTGETLKGLLLTTYGFSIFGEKAGLAAGVAYAAAAVVFVVAAAGFVHAFAWSKKTA
;
A
#
# COMPACT_ATOMS: atom_id res chain seq x y z
N GLU A 1 0.08 17.04 0.71
CA GLU A 1 -0.89 16.26 -0.11
C GLU A 1 -1.65 15.23 0.73
N GLY A 2 -0.99 14.46 1.60
CA GLY A 2 -1.63 13.41 2.39
C GLY A 2 -2.72 13.89 3.34
N SER A 3 -2.52 14.98 4.05
CA SER A 3 -3.52 15.54 4.97
C SER A 3 -4.78 16.03 4.24
N LYS A 4 -4.62 16.59 3.05
CA LYS A 4 -5.75 17.11 2.24
C LYS A 4 -6.67 15.97 1.78
N CYS A 5 -6.11 14.88 1.22
CA CYS A 5 -6.92 13.75 0.77
C CYS A 5 -7.60 13.02 1.94
N LEU A 6 -6.92 12.87 3.09
CA LEU A 6 -7.51 12.25 4.26
C LEU A 6 -8.68 13.06 4.83
N THR A 7 -8.59 14.40 4.79
CA THR A 7 -9.70 15.28 5.19
C THR A 7 -10.87 15.20 4.18
N GLU A 8 -10.56 15.17 2.89
CA GLU A 8 -11.56 15.10 1.81
C GLU A 8 -12.40 13.82 1.88
N TYR A 9 -11.77 12.69 2.24
CA TYR A 9 -12.43 11.38 2.28
C TYR A 9 -12.80 10.92 3.68
N ALA A 10 -12.61 11.75 4.70
CA ALA A 10 -12.98 11.41 6.07
C ALA A 10 -14.48 11.02 6.18
N GLY A 11 -14.77 9.88 6.79
CA GLY A 11 -16.13 9.38 7.00
C GLY A 11 -16.85 8.88 5.74
N LYS A 12 -16.21 8.88 4.57
CA LYS A 12 -16.77 8.35 3.33
C LYS A 12 -16.44 6.86 3.18
N ALA A 13 -17.35 6.11 2.56
CA ALA A 13 -17.08 4.73 2.17
C ALA A 13 -15.95 4.66 1.12
N LEU A 14 -15.22 3.56 1.13
CA LEU A 14 -14.10 3.32 0.20
C LEU A 14 -14.66 2.73 -1.12
N GLU A 15 -15.07 3.57 -2.04
CA GLU A 15 -15.79 3.18 -3.28
C GLU A 15 -14.97 3.45 -4.56
N THR A 16 -13.94 4.29 -4.47
CA THR A 16 -13.17 4.71 -5.64
C THR A 16 -11.69 4.38 -5.52
N GLY A 17 -11.00 4.21 -6.67
CA GLY A 17 -9.57 3.99 -6.70
C GLY A 17 -8.77 5.11 -6.04
N LYS A 18 -9.19 6.39 -6.18
CA LYS A 18 -8.55 7.53 -5.51
C LYS A 18 -8.67 7.48 -3.99
N GLN A 19 -9.82 7.04 -3.47
CA GLN A 19 -9.99 6.81 -2.04
C GLN A 19 -9.08 5.67 -1.56
N ALA A 20 -8.98 4.57 -2.34
CA ALA A 20 -8.09 3.45 -2.05
C ALA A 20 -6.61 3.88 -2.03
N GLU A 21 -6.16 4.68 -3.01
CA GLU A 21 -4.81 5.26 -3.03
C GLU A 21 -4.55 6.11 -1.79
N CYS A 22 -5.45 7.05 -1.47
CA CYS A 22 -5.32 7.94 -0.33
C CYS A 22 -5.22 7.16 0.98
N TYR A 23 -6.12 6.22 1.20
CA TYR A 23 -6.17 5.41 2.41
C TYR A 23 -4.92 4.54 2.55
N GLY A 24 -4.54 3.82 1.49
CA GLY A 24 -3.36 2.94 1.49
C GLY A 24 -2.06 3.70 1.67
N LYS A 25 -1.86 4.78 0.91
CA LYS A 25 -0.61 5.55 0.89
C LYS A 25 -0.42 6.38 2.16
N TYR A 26 -1.45 7.08 2.60
CA TYR A 26 -1.31 8.06 3.68
C TYR A 26 -1.81 7.53 5.02
N TYR A 27 -3.02 6.97 5.11
CA TYR A 27 -3.57 6.51 6.38
C TYR A 27 -2.82 5.30 6.93
N ILE A 28 -2.74 4.21 6.15
CA ILE A 28 -2.06 2.99 6.58
C ILE A 28 -0.58 3.24 6.82
N GLY A 29 0.09 3.98 5.93
CA GLY A 29 1.50 4.34 6.08
C GLY A 29 1.79 5.13 7.36
N MET A 30 0.97 6.14 7.66
CA MET A 30 1.10 6.91 8.92
C MET A 30 0.87 6.05 10.17
N HIS A 31 -0.12 5.14 10.14
CA HIS A 31 -0.40 4.25 11.27
C HIS A 31 0.77 3.31 11.54
N MET A 32 1.34 2.70 10.51
CA MET A 32 2.52 1.84 10.65
C MET A 32 3.72 2.62 11.20
N ALA A 33 4.02 3.80 10.65
CA ALA A 33 5.13 4.64 11.10
C ALA A 33 4.95 5.07 12.57
N ARG A 34 3.73 5.48 12.97
CA ARG A 34 3.40 5.84 14.36
C ARG A 34 3.52 4.64 15.29
N SER A 35 3.06 3.45 14.89
CA SER A 35 3.19 2.23 15.67
C SER A 35 4.67 1.89 15.92
N ALA A 36 5.53 2.00 14.91
CA ALA A 36 6.96 1.79 15.05
C ALA A 36 7.63 2.84 15.96
N LYS A 37 7.30 4.12 15.81
CA LYS A 37 7.84 5.21 16.62
C LYS A 37 7.50 5.08 18.10
N ASN A 38 6.33 4.57 18.42
CA ASN A 38 5.85 4.42 19.80
C ASN A 38 6.50 3.22 20.53
N GLN A 39 7.15 2.30 19.79
CA GLN A 39 7.84 1.15 20.39
C GLN A 39 9.25 1.55 20.81
N LYS A 40 9.40 1.84 22.13
CA LYS A 40 10.69 2.11 22.76
C LYS A 40 11.21 0.86 23.44
N PHE A 41 12.52 0.64 23.39
CA PHE A 41 13.16 -0.47 24.07
C PHE A 41 13.43 -0.13 25.54
N SER A 42 13.42 -1.16 26.39
CA SER A 42 13.77 -1.07 27.83
C SER A 42 15.22 -0.62 28.03
N ALA A 43 16.11 -0.97 27.11
CA ALA A 43 17.50 -0.50 27.02
C ALA A 43 17.93 -0.51 25.52
N PRO A 44 18.98 0.26 25.15
CA PRO A 44 19.52 0.22 23.80
C PRO A 44 19.91 -1.19 23.38
N ILE A 45 19.77 -1.51 22.08
CA ILE A 45 20.18 -2.79 21.49
C ILE A 45 21.11 -2.54 20.31
N GLU A 46 22.21 -3.29 20.24
CA GLU A 46 23.09 -3.31 19.07
C GLU A 46 22.59 -4.36 18.07
N VAL A 47 22.39 -3.96 16.82
CA VAL A 47 21.98 -4.84 15.72
C VAL A 47 22.77 -4.54 14.47
N THR A 48 22.95 -5.54 13.61
CA THR A 48 23.51 -5.35 12.27
C THR A 48 22.38 -5.36 11.25
N LEU A 49 22.12 -4.22 10.64
CA LEU A 49 21.10 -4.06 9.59
C LEU A 49 21.77 -3.68 8.28
N ALA A 50 21.50 -4.43 7.21
CA ALA A 50 22.11 -4.26 5.90
C ALA A 50 23.65 -4.17 5.94
N GLY A 51 24.29 -4.99 6.80
CA GLY A 51 25.74 -5.02 6.97
C GLY A 51 26.32 -3.92 7.86
N THR A 52 25.50 -2.98 8.35
CA THR A 52 25.94 -1.88 9.23
C THR A 52 25.51 -2.12 10.67
N LYS A 53 26.46 -2.01 11.60
CA LYS A 53 26.20 -2.08 13.04
C LYS A 53 25.57 -0.79 13.52
N GLN A 54 24.43 -0.88 14.22
CA GLN A 54 23.67 0.25 14.71
C GLN A 54 23.22 0.00 16.15
N THR A 55 23.11 1.08 16.93
CA THR A 55 22.49 1.04 18.26
C THR A 55 21.10 1.65 18.17
N LEU A 56 20.10 0.88 18.51
CA LEU A 56 18.70 1.29 18.43
C LEU A 56 18.10 1.43 19.84
N THR A 57 17.24 2.43 20.00
CA THR A 57 16.45 2.68 21.22
C THR A 57 14.95 2.57 20.97
N THR A 58 14.55 2.53 19.69
CA THR A 58 13.15 2.45 19.23
C THR A 58 13.08 1.62 17.96
N MET A 59 11.85 1.33 17.52
CA MET A 59 11.56 0.72 16.21
C MET A 59 11.27 1.75 15.12
N GLU A 60 11.46 3.04 15.37
CA GLU A 60 11.19 4.09 14.39
C GLU A 60 11.99 3.88 13.09
N GLY A 61 11.32 4.01 11.94
CA GLY A 61 11.92 3.83 10.62
C GLY A 61 12.18 2.38 10.21
N GLN A 62 11.83 1.40 11.05
CA GLN A 62 12.06 -0.01 10.75
C GLN A 62 10.96 -0.60 9.87
N THR A 63 11.33 -1.53 9.00
CA THR A 63 10.44 -2.26 8.10
C THR A 63 10.07 -3.62 8.68
N TYR A 64 9.09 -4.31 8.09
CA TYR A 64 8.75 -5.69 8.43
C TYR A 64 9.99 -6.62 8.49
N ALA A 65 10.91 -6.50 7.52
CA ALA A 65 12.11 -7.32 7.46
C ALA A 65 13.10 -6.98 8.57
N THR A 66 13.41 -5.69 8.77
CA THR A 66 14.38 -5.26 9.80
C THR A 66 13.87 -5.51 11.20
N ILE A 67 12.56 -5.40 11.47
CA ILE A 67 11.97 -5.77 12.77
C ILE A 67 12.19 -7.26 13.08
N GLY A 68 12.18 -8.14 12.06
CA GLY A 68 12.54 -9.55 12.26
C GLY A 68 13.96 -9.74 12.78
N THR A 69 14.94 -9.04 12.20
CA THR A 69 16.34 -9.06 12.65
C THR A 69 16.49 -8.47 14.05
N ILE A 70 15.84 -7.33 14.32
CA ILE A 70 15.84 -6.69 15.64
C ILE A 70 15.27 -7.62 16.72
N ARG A 71 14.13 -8.27 16.43
CA ARG A 71 13.52 -9.24 17.36
C ARG A 71 14.48 -10.38 17.69
N THR A 72 15.22 -10.90 16.71
CA THR A 72 16.22 -11.95 16.95
C THR A 72 17.35 -11.46 17.87
N ALA A 73 17.84 -10.23 17.66
CA ALA A 73 18.85 -9.62 18.53
C ALA A 73 18.34 -9.39 19.95
N LEU A 74 17.11 -8.89 20.11
CA LEU A 74 16.46 -8.72 21.41
C LEU A 74 16.29 -10.05 22.15
N ALA A 75 15.91 -11.11 21.46
CA ALA A 75 15.78 -12.44 22.06
C ALA A 75 17.12 -13.02 22.50
N ALA A 76 18.19 -12.79 21.73
CA ALA A 76 19.55 -13.19 22.11
C ALA A 76 20.05 -12.42 23.35
N ASP A 77 19.79 -11.11 23.41
CA ASP A 77 20.13 -10.27 24.57
C ASP A 77 19.33 -10.67 25.82
N GLN A 78 18.03 -10.92 25.66
CA GLN A 78 17.16 -11.43 26.73
C GLN A 78 17.72 -12.72 27.34
N LYS A 79 18.13 -13.67 26.48
CA LYS A 79 18.73 -14.92 26.93
C LYS A 79 20.06 -14.68 27.68
N ALA A 80 20.90 -13.82 27.14
CA ALA A 80 22.20 -13.50 27.80
C ALA A 80 22.02 -12.84 29.19
N LEU A 81 20.99 -12.01 29.37
CA LEU A 81 20.63 -11.42 30.66
C LEU A 81 20.12 -12.49 31.64
N ALA A 82 19.27 -13.40 31.16
CA ALA A 82 18.77 -14.51 31.98
C ALA A 82 19.90 -15.44 32.41
N ASP A 83 20.82 -15.79 31.51
CA ASP A 83 22.00 -16.65 31.81
C ASP A 83 22.93 -16.00 32.84
N LYS A 84 22.99 -14.66 32.94
CA LYS A 84 23.72 -13.90 33.97
C LYS A 84 22.96 -13.78 35.28
N GLY A 85 21.73 -14.26 35.38
CA GLY A 85 20.87 -14.17 36.56
C GLY A 85 20.18 -12.81 36.75
N ASP A 86 20.30 -11.87 35.79
CA ASP A 86 19.59 -10.59 35.85
C ASP A 86 18.16 -10.76 35.34
N LYS A 87 17.34 -11.32 36.22
CA LYS A 87 15.92 -11.61 35.91
C LYS A 87 15.12 -10.35 35.56
N THR A 88 15.38 -9.24 36.26
CA THR A 88 14.65 -7.99 36.03
C THR A 88 14.89 -7.44 34.62
N ALA A 89 16.15 -7.37 34.21
CA ALA A 89 16.52 -6.92 32.88
C ALA A 89 16.04 -7.92 31.79
N ALA A 90 16.14 -9.23 32.07
CA ALA A 90 15.62 -10.27 31.14
C ALA A 90 14.11 -10.16 30.94
N ASP A 91 13.32 -9.95 32.00
CA ASP A 91 11.87 -9.78 31.92
C ASP A 91 11.48 -8.49 31.18
N ALA A 92 12.22 -7.40 31.38
CA ALA A 92 12.05 -6.16 30.63
C ALA A 92 12.36 -6.36 29.13
N ARG A 93 13.44 -7.05 28.81
CA ARG A 93 13.84 -7.36 27.42
C ARG A 93 12.86 -8.34 26.75
N GLN A 94 12.25 -9.26 27.50
CA GLN A 94 11.21 -10.12 26.97
C GLN A 94 9.99 -9.31 26.45
N LYS A 95 9.60 -8.26 27.16
CA LYS A 95 8.55 -7.34 26.71
C LYS A 95 8.92 -6.65 25.38
N ASP A 96 10.21 -6.30 25.20
CA ASP A 96 10.69 -5.74 23.93
C ASP A 96 10.58 -6.77 22.79
N VAL A 97 10.90 -8.06 23.06
CA VAL A 97 10.75 -9.16 22.09
C VAL A 97 9.28 -9.32 21.66
N ASP A 98 8.36 -9.29 22.64
CA ASP A 98 6.94 -9.45 22.41
C ASP A 98 6.37 -8.23 21.64
N ALA A 99 6.81 -7.03 21.99
CA ALA A 99 6.47 -5.80 21.28
C ALA A 99 6.96 -5.82 19.83
N ALA A 100 8.18 -6.31 19.60
CA ALA A 100 8.73 -6.50 18.26
C ALA A 100 7.90 -7.52 17.44
N ALA A 101 7.46 -8.62 18.05
CA ALA A 101 6.63 -9.62 17.41
C ALA A 101 5.26 -9.03 17.01
N SER A 102 4.62 -8.30 17.94
CA SER A 102 3.35 -7.62 17.70
C SER A 102 3.45 -6.58 16.59
N LEU A 103 4.47 -5.72 16.66
CA LEU A 103 4.71 -4.71 15.62
C LEU A 103 4.96 -5.34 14.25
N ARG A 104 5.70 -6.44 14.19
CA ARG A 104 5.95 -7.16 12.94
C ARG A 104 4.65 -7.66 12.31
N THR A 105 3.71 -8.17 13.11
CA THR A 105 2.36 -8.55 12.64
C THR A 105 1.58 -7.34 12.14
N THR A 106 1.62 -6.23 12.86
CA THR A 106 0.99 -4.96 12.44
C THR A 106 1.56 -4.48 11.10
N MET A 107 2.88 -4.53 10.90
CA MET A 107 3.53 -4.17 9.65
C MET A 107 3.11 -5.11 8.50
N GLN A 108 3.07 -6.41 8.74
CA GLN A 108 2.62 -7.38 7.73
C GLN A 108 1.19 -7.10 7.27
N THR A 109 0.28 -6.91 8.23
CA THR A 109 -1.13 -6.61 7.93
C THR A 109 -1.24 -5.28 7.20
N GLY A 110 -0.54 -4.24 7.65
CA GLY A 110 -0.54 -2.92 7.03
C GLY A 110 0.00 -2.94 5.59
N GLU A 111 1.13 -3.59 5.34
CA GLU A 111 1.69 -3.70 3.98
C GLU A 111 0.79 -4.54 3.06
N THR A 112 0.18 -5.62 3.56
CA THR A 112 -0.78 -6.41 2.79
C THR A 112 -2.01 -5.56 2.40
N LEU A 113 -2.61 -4.87 3.36
CA LEU A 113 -3.76 -4.00 3.11
C LEU A 113 -3.43 -2.87 2.15
N LYS A 114 -2.29 -2.22 2.34
CA LYS A 114 -1.77 -1.19 1.43
C LYS A 114 -1.57 -1.73 0.01
N GLY A 115 -0.99 -2.92 -0.14
CA GLY A 115 -0.83 -3.61 -1.42
C GLY A 115 -2.17 -3.85 -2.12
N LEU A 116 -3.16 -4.38 -1.41
CA LEU A 116 -4.50 -4.61 -1.95
C LEU A 116 -5.19 -3.31 -2.39
N LEU A 117 -5.11 -2.25 -1.57
CA LEU A 117 -5.69 -0.94 -1.89
C LEU A 117 -5.03 -0.30 -3.12
N LEU A 118 -3.69 -0.37 -3.23
CA LEU A 118 -2.98 0.17 -4.38
C LEU A 118 -3.23 -0.66 -5.65
N THR A 119 -3.44 -1.96 -5.53
CA THR A 119 -3.88 -2.81 -6.64
C THR A 119 -5.29 -2.41 -7.12
N THR A 120 -6.22 -2.17 -6.20
CA THR A 120 -7.57 -1.67 -6.53
C THR A 120 -7.51 -0.32 -7.23
N TYR A 121 -6.64 0.59 -6.77
CA TYR A 121 -6.37 1.86 -7.45
C TYR A 121 -5.85 1.64 -8.89
N GLY A 122 -4.88 0.75 -9.07
CA GLY A 122 -4.34 0.40 -10.39
C GLY A 122 -5.42 -0.10 -11.35
N PHE A 123 -6.29 -1.00 -10.89
CA PHE A 123 -7.43 -1.48 -11.70
C PHE A 123 -8.45 -0.38 -12.02
N SER A 124 -8.69 0.55 -11.10
CA SER A 124 -9.56 1.72 -11.35
C SER A 124 -9.02 2.58 -12.50
N ILE A 125 -7.72 2.91 -12.48
CA ILE A 125 -7.06 3.66 -13.57
C ILE A 125 -7.16 2.90 -14.90
N PHE A 126 -6.93 1.59 -14.88
CA PHE A 126 -7.04 0.76 -16.08
C PHE A 126 -8.46 0.76 -16.63
N GLY A 127 -9.47 0.63 -15.77
CA GLY A 127 -10.88 0.70 -16.16
C GLY A 127 -11.26 2.03 -16.79
N GLU A 128 -10.81 3.16 -16.23
CA GLU A 128 -11.04 4.49 -16.81
C GLU A 128 -10.43 4.62 -18.21
N LYS A 129 -9.19 4.14 -18.40
CA LYS A 129 -8.52 4.19 -19.71
C LYS A 129 -9.18 3.27 -20.74
N ALA A 130 -9.59 2.08 -20.33
CA ALA A 130 -10.33 1.15 -21.20
C ALA A 130 -11.69 1.72 -21.60
N GLY A 131 -12.41 2.35 -20.68
CA GLY A 131 -13.68 3.03 -20.96
C GLY A 131 -13.51 4.17 -21.95
N LEU A 132 -12.47 4.99 -21.81
CA LEU A 132 -12.15 6.06 -22.76
C LEU A 132 -11.86 5.49 -24.17
N ALA A 133 -11.03 4.45 -24.26
CA ALA A 133 -10.70 3.80 -25.53
C ALA A 133 -11.94 3.21 -26.20
N ALA A 134 -12.82 2.55 -25.45
CA ALA A 134 -14.08 2.04 -25.94
C ALA A 134 -14.99 3.17 -26.46
N GLY A 135 -15.09 4.29 -25.73
CA GLY A 135 -15.86 5.46 -26.16
C GLY A 135 -15.37 6.03 -27.51
N VAL A 136 -14.05 6.15 -27.67
CA VAL A 136 -13.44 6.60 -28.95
C VAL A 136 -13.76 5.60 -30.08
N ALA A 137 -13.65 4.29 -29.80
CA ALA A 137 -13.96 3.26 -30.80
C ALA A 137 -15.44 3.29 -31.23
N TYR A 138 -16.38 3.46 -30.30
CA TYR A 138 -17.79 3.60 -30.60
C TYR A 138 -18.09 4.86 -31.40
N ALA A 139 -17.49 6.00 -31.09
CA ALA A 139 -17.64 7.23 -31.87
C ALA A 139 -17.12 7.05 -33.30
N ALA A 140 -15.96 6.44 -33.49
CA ALA A 140 -15.40 6.14 -34.80
C ALA A 140 -16.34 5.19 -35.61
N ALA A 141 -16.83 4.12 -34.96
CA ALA A 141 -17.77 3.18 -35.59
C ALA A 141 -19.08 3.88 -36.04
N ALA A 142 -19.62 4.78 -35.23
CA ALA A 142 -20.79 5.57 -35.57
C ALA A 142 -20.56 6.44 -36.83
N VAL A 143 -19.40 7.11 -36.92
CA VAL A 143 -19.03 7.90 -38.10
C VAL A 143 -18.94 7.02 -39.36
N VAL A 144 -18.23 5.89 -39.25
CA VAL A 144 -18.12 4.92 -40.37
C VAL A 144 -19.51 4.42 -40.82
N PHE A 145 -20.39 4.11 -39.86
CA PHE A 145 -21.75 3.67 -40.15
C PHE A 145 -22.56 4.72 -40.92
N VAL A 146 -22.49 6.00 -40.49
CA VAL A 146 -23.19 7.11 -41.18
C VAL A 146 -22.65 7.28 -42.59
N VAL A 147 -21.34 7.25 -42.80
CA VAL A 147 -20.71 7.37 -44.13
C VAL A 147 -21.13 6.19 -45.03
N ALA A 148 -21.12 4.97 -44.51
CA ALA A 148 -21.55 3.78 -45.24
C ALA A 148 -23.01 3.85 -45.63
N ALA A 149 -23.90 4.26 -44.72
CA ALA A 149 -25.31 4.43 -44.97
C ALA A 149 -25.57 5.51 -46.06
N ALA A 150 -24.89 6.65 -45.95
CA ALA A 150 -24.97 7.71 -46.96
C ALA A 150 -24.49 7.24 -48.36
N GLY A 151 -23.37 6.51 -48.40
CA GLY A 151 -22.85 5.90 -49.63
C GLY A 151 -23.82 4.90 -50.23
N PHE A 152 -24.45 4.09 -49.41
CA PHE A 152 -25.47 3.12 -49.86
C PHE A 152 -26.67 3.82 -50.46
N VAL A 153 -27.23 4.82 -49.80
CA VAL A 153 -28.33 5.64 -50.30
C VAL A 153 -27.96 6.31 -51.61
N HIS A 154 -26.75 6.89 -51.71
CA HIS A 154 -26.27 7.53 -52.94
C HIS A 154 -26.18 6.53 -54.12
N ALA A 155 -25.60 5.35 -53.89
CA ALA A 155 -25.48 4.32 -54.92
C ALA A 155 -26.85 3.87 -55.44
N PHE A 156 -27.84 3.68 -54.57
CA PHE A 156 -29.21 3.33 -54.97
C PHE A 156 -29.94 4.45 -55.73
N ALA A 157 -29.75 5.71 -55.33
CA ALA A 157 -30.34 6.86 -55.99
C ALA A 157 -29.74 7.08 -57.40
N TRP A 158 -28.44 6.83 -57.55
CA TRP A 158 -27.78 6.93 -58.87
C TRP A 158 -28.18 5.82 -59.83
N SER A 159 -28.29 4.58 -59.33
CA SER A 159 -28.73 3.41 -60.13
C SER A 159 -30.09 3.60 -60.73
N LYS A 160 -31.02 4.31 -60.05
CA LYS A 160 -32.39 4.60 -60.59
C LYS A 160 -32.41 5.69 -61.65
N LYS A 161 -31.38 6.50 -61.85
CA LYS A 161 -31.28 7.54 -62.88
C LYS A 161 -30.67 7.05 -64.18
N THR A 162 -30.04 5.90 -64.19
CA THR A 162 -29.35 5.32 -65.33
C THR A 162 -30.06 4.11 -65.95
N ALA A 163 -31.20 3.71 -65.40
CA ALA A 163 -32.12 2.75 -65.95
C ALA A 163 -33.36 3.46 -66.56
#